data_e6b65fe970d68460939f6f677bf4ffd2
#
_entry.id   e6b65fe970d68460939f6f677bf4ffd2
#
_cell.length_a   1.000
_cell.length_b   1.000
_cell.length_c   1.000
_cell.angle_alpha   90.00
_cell.angle_beta   90.00
_cell.angle_gamma   90.00
#
_symmetry.space_group_name_H-M   'P 1'
#
loop_
_entity.id
_entity.type
_entity.pdbx_description
1 polymer ?
#
loop_
_entity_poly.entity_id
_entity_poly.type
_entity_poly.pdbx_seq_one_letter_code
_entity_poly.pdbx_strand_id
1 'polypeptide(L)'
;MSKIHPTAIIAPGAELDSSVEVGAYAVIGEHVRIGAGTRIGPHVVVEGHTSIGRDNEIFQFASIGAAPQDKKYAGEPTTVEIGDRNTIREFCTFNRGTVQDAGATRIGNDNWIMAYVHLAHDCQLANNIILANNATLAGHVHLGDYVFLGGFTTVHQFCRIGAHAMTAFTAAVSQDVPPFVTAAGNRAVPAGINSEGLKRRGFTSEQIMEIKRAYKVIYRSNLPLEEAKQELAHMEAKSAHSAEHIRVLREFIEASARGIIR
;
A
#
# COMPACT_ATOMS: atom_id res chain seq x y z
N MET A 1 -21.75 27.22 -10.14
CA MET A 1 -22.70 26.12 -9.78
C MET A 1 -22.05 25.34 -8.67
N SER A 2 -22.82 24.88 -7.68
CA SER A 2 -22.30 24.01 -6.61
C SER A 2 -21.75 22.72 -7.23
N LYS A 3 -20.54 22.31 -6.86
CA LYS A 3 -19.95 21.04 -7.28
C LYS A 3 -20.43 19.85 -6.46
N ILE A 4 -21.28 20.11 -5.47
CA ILE A 4 -21.92 19.10 -4.61
C ILE A 4 -23.31 18.79 -5.15
N HIS A 5 -23.58 17.51 -5.44
CA HIS A 5 -24.90 17.09 -5.92
C HIS A 5 -25.97 17.29 -4.86
N PRO A 6 -27.21 17.77 -5.21
CA PRO A 6 -28.25 18.08 -4.23
C PRO A 6 -28.71 16.90 -3.34
N THR A 7 -28.49 15.67 -3.77
CA THR A 7 -28.84 14.47 -3.00
C THR A 7 -27.67 13.94 -2.15
N ALA A 8 -26.50 14.57 -2.20
CA ALA A 8 -25.38 14.21 -1.32
C ALA A 8 -25.71 14.66 0.12
N ILE A 9 -25.30 13.85 1.09
CA ILE A 9 -25.45 14.15 2.53
C ILE A 9 -24.08 14.53 3.07
N ILE A 10 -23.92 15.81 3.41
CA ILE A 10 -22.70 16.34 4.01
C ILE A 10 -23.00 16.72 5.45
N ALA A 11 -22.32 16.08 6.42
CA ALA A 11 -22.49 16.42 7.83
C ALA A 11 -21.96 17.85 8.11
N PRO A 12 -22.59 18.62 9.04
CA PRO A 12 -22.23 20.02 9.30
C PRO A 12 -20.78 20.25 9.71
N GLY A 13 -20.11 19.25 10.32
CA GLY A 13 -18.72 19.32 10.74
C GLY A 13 -17.70 18.95 9.66
N ALA A 14 -18.15 18.49 8.48
CA ALA A 14 -17.26 18.14 7.38
C ALA A 14 -16.57 19.36 6.78
N GLU A 15 -15.27 19.29 6.54
CA GLU A 15 -14.46 20.35 5.97
C GLU A 15 -14.07 19.98 4.52
N LEU A 16 -14.71 20.58 3.53
CA LEU A 16 -14.44 20.37 2.11
C LEU A 16 -13.87 21.64 1.48
N ASP A 17 -12.77 21.52 0.74
CA ASP A 17 -12.32 22.64 -0.09
C ASP A 17 -13.39 23.02 -1.13
N SER A 18 -13.46 24.28 -1.49
CA SER A 18 -14.47 24.82 -2.42
C SER A 18 -14.42 24.20 -3.83
N SER A 19 -13.32 23.57 -4.19
CA SER A 19 -13.12 22.90 -5.48
C SER A 19 -13.54 21.43 -5.49
N VAL A 20 -13.88 20.84 -4.33
CA VAL A 20 -14.30 19.43 -4.21
C VAL A 20 -15.60 19.19 -4.97
N GLU A 21 -15.66 18.07 -5.68
CA GLU A 21 -16.87 17.58 -6.36
C GLU A 21 -17.44 16.38 -5.61
N VAL A 22 -18.73 16.38 -5.33
CA VAL A 22 -19.41 15.28 -4.62
C VAL A 22 -20.62 14.81 -5.42
N GLY A 23 -20.62 13.53 -5.78
CA GLY A 23 -21.64 12.88 -6.57
C GLY A 23 -22.94 12.60 -5.82
N ALA A 24 -23.94 12.14 -6.56
CA ALA A 24 -25.27 11.84 -6.03
C ALA A 24 -25.23 10.75 -4.94
N TYR A 25 -26.01 10.95 -3.88
CA TYR A 25 -26.17 10.01 -2.77
C TYR A 25 -24.87 9.65 -2.04
N ALA A 26 -23.79 10.42 -2.21
CA ALA A 26 -22.61 10.28 -1.38
C ALA A 26 -22.91 10.74 0.05
N VAL A 27 -22.27 10.13 1.04
CA VAL A 27 -22.40 10.46 2.47
C VAL A 27 -21.03 10.82 3.02
N ILE A 28 -20.90 12.05 3.54
CA ILE A 28 -19.67 12.58 4.13
C ILE A 28 -19.91 12.88 5.61
N GLY A 29 -19.17 12.19 6.48
CA GLY A 29 -19.30 12.26 7.93
C GLY A 29 -18.71 13.54 8.55
N GLU A 30 -19.03 13.77 9.82
CA GLU A 30 -18.75 15.01 10.56
C GLU A 30 -17.26 15.35 10.70
N HIS A 31 -16.39 14.33 10.83
CA HIS A 31 -14.96 14.53 11.08
C HIS A 31 -14.11 14.31 9.82
N VAL A 32 -14.73 14.43 8.65
CA VAL A 32 -14.07 14.24 7.35
C VAL A 32 -13.50 15.56 6.83
N ARG A 33 -12.27 15.52 6.34
CA ARG A 33 -11.61 16.63 5.65
C ARG A 33 -11.21 16.21 4.23
N ILE A 34 -11.53 17.05 3.23
CA ILE A 34 -11.24 16.74 1.82
C ILE A 34 -10.56 17.93 1.16
N GLY A 35 -9.34 17.69 0.63
CA GLY A 35 -8.50 18.69 -0.03
C GLY A 35 -8.93 19.01 -1.46
N ALA A 36 -8.36 20.10 -1.97
CA ALA A 36 -8.72 20.72 -3.26
C ALA A 36 -8.66 19.74 -4.45
N GLY A 37 -9.57 19.91 -5.39
CA GLY A 37 -9.60 19.15 -6.64
C GLY A 37 -10.06 17.69 -6.52
N THR A 38 -10.29 17.19 -5.31
CA THR A 38 -10.73 15.82 -5.08
C THR A 38 -12.16 15.61 -5.55
N ARG A 39 -12.42 14.48 -6.19
CA ARG A 39 -13.72 14.05 -6.72
C ARG A 39 -14.23 12.84 -5.97
N ILE A 40 -15.42 12.95 -5.41
CA ILE A 40 -16.14 11.88 -4.72
C ILE A 40 -17.29 11.41 -5.62
N GLY A 41 -17.24 10.16 -6.05
CA GLY A 41 -18.25 9.53 -6.89
C GLY A 41 -19.60 9.36 -6.20
N PRO A 42 -20.66 8.97 -6.95
CA PRO A 42 -21.97 8.73 -6.36
C PRO A 42 -21.93 7.51 -5.41
N HIS A 43 -22.78 7.55 -4.37
CA HIS A 43 -22.90 6.47 -3.38
C HIS A 43 -21.60 6.13 -2.62
N VAL A 44 -20.60 7.00 -2.61
CA VAL A 44 -19.42 6.87 -1.76
C VAL A 44 -19.78 7.23 -0.33
N VAL A 45 -19.28 6.45 0.63
CA VAL A 45 -19.36 6.77 2.06
C VAL A 45 -17.98 7.10 2.57
N VAL A 46 -17.80 8.28 3.14
CA VAL A 46 -16.60 8.69 3.86
C VAL A 46 -17.01 9.06 5.29
N GLU A 47 -16.44 8.37 6.28
CA GLU A 47 -16.84 8.55 7.67
C GLU A 47 -15.65 8.52 8.64
N GLY A 48 -15.93 8.69 9.93
CA GLY A 48 -14.92 8.72 10.98
C GLY A 48 -13.95 9.89 10.82
N HIS A 49 -12.83 9.84 11.54
CA HIS A 49 -11.77 10.84 11.44
C HIS A 49 -10.92 10.57 10.19
N THR A 50 -11.43 10.98 9.02
CA THR A 50 -10.79 10.72 7.73
C THR A 50 -10.32 12.02 7.10
N SER A 51 -9.03 12.07 6.73
CA SER A 51 -8.45 13.15 5.93
C SER A 51 -8.07 12.65 4.55
N ILE A 52 -8.50 13.36 3.51
CA ILE A 52 -8.20 13.08 2.11
C ILE A 52 -7.52 14.31 1.52
N GLY A 53 -6.35 14.12 0.90
CA GLY A 53 -5.57 15.17 0.27
C GLY A 53 -6.20 15.72 -1.01
N ARG A 54 -5.35 16.22 -1.91
CA ARG A 54 -5.73 16.90 -3.14
C ARG A 54 -5.83 15.96 -4.33
N ASP A 55 -6.65 16.35 -5.31
CA ASP A 55 -6.70 15.72 -6.64
C ASP A 55 -6.90 14.20 -6.61
N ASN A 56 -7.58 13.69 -5.57
CA ASN A 56 -7.96 12.29 -5.51
C ASN A 56 -9.23 12.04 -6.34
N GLU A 57 -9.35 10.84 -6.90
CA GLU A 57 -10.54 10.39 -7.59
C GLU A 57 -11.08 9.12 -6.92
N ILE A 58 -12.26 9.22 -6.29
CA ILE A 58 -12.89 8.14 -5.52
C ILE A 58 -14.18 7.74 -6.22
N PHE A 59 -14.21 6.51 -6.69
CA PHE A 59 -15.31 5.98 -7.50
C PHE A 59 -16.47 5.47 -6.63
N GLN A 60 -17.60 5.29 -7.27
CA GLN A 60 -18.86 4.91 -6.64
C GLN A 60 -18.74 3.66 -5.74
N PHE A 61 -19.55 3.64 -4.68
CA PHE A 61 -19.67 2.55 -3.71
C PHE A 61 -18.39 2.25 -2.91
N ALA A 62 -17.40 3.12 -2.90
CA ALA A 62 -16.29 3.01 -1.97
C ALA A 62 -16.75 3.36 -0.54
N SER A 63 -16.20 2.64 0.46
CA SER A 63 -16.43 2.88 1.89
C SER A 63 -15.09 3.20 2.55
N ILE A 64 -14.92 4.44 2.96
CA ILE A 64 -13.65 4.95 3.48
C ILE A 64 -13.83 5.46 4.90
N GLY A 65 -12.97 5.02 5.81
CA GLY A 65 -12.98 5.47 7.20
C GLY A 65 -13.95 4.71 8.10
N ALA A 66 -14.52 3.60 7.65
CA ALA A 66 -15.34 2.74 8.49
C ALA A 66 -14.56 2.20 9.70
N ALA A 67 -15.26 1.85 10.77
CA ALA A 67 -14.69 1.26 11.96
C ALA A 67 -13.88 -0.02 11.61
N PRO A 68 -12.77 -0.29 12.32
CA PRO A 68 -12.04 -1.55 12.19
C PRO A 68 -12.94 -2.76 12.37
N GLN A 69 -12.68 -3.81 11.58
CA GLN A 69 -13.36 -5.11 11.75
C GLN A 69 -12.67 -5.96 12.83
N ASP A 70 -11.92 -5.34 13.72
CA ASP A 70 -11.33 -5.97 14.91
C ASP A 70 -12.31 -5.92 16.08
N LYS A 71 -12.57 -7.09 16.69
CA LYS A 71 -13.46 -7.23 17.84
C LYS A 71 -12.99 -6.47 19.10
N LYS A 72 -11.73 -6.06 19.15
CA LYS A 72 -11.16 -5.28 20.25
C LYS A 72 -11.45 -3.78 20.13
N TYR A 73 -11.83 -3.31 18.95
CA TYR A 73 -12.14 -1.90 18.73
C TYR A 73 -13.38 -1.50 19.54
N ALA A 74 -13.25 -0.47 20.37
CA ALA A 74 -14.27 0.00 21.28
C ALA A 74 -14.82 1.41 20.95
N GLY A 75 -14.56 1.92 19.74
CA GLY A 75 -15.05 3.23 19.28
C GLY A 75 -14.02 4.36 19.42
N GLU A 76 -12.75 4.05 19.56
CA GLU A 76 -11.67 5.03 19.72
C GLU A 76 -11.56 5.94 18.46
N PRO A 77 -11.15 7.23 18.65
CA PRO A 77 -11.08 8.19 17.55
C PRO A 77 -9.82 8.02 16.68
N THR A 78 -9.64 6.84 16.14
CA THR A 78 -8.55 6.50 15.21
C THR A 78 -8.85 7.00 13.80
N THR A 79 -7.84 7.07 12.93
CA THR A 79 -7.91 7.83 11.68
C THR A 79 -7.70 7.00 10.42
N VAL A 80 -8.15 7.56 9.28
CA VAL A 80 -7.66 7.27 7.93
C VAL A 80 -7.05 8.53 7.36
N GLU A 81 -5.84 8.43 6.83
CA GLU A 81 -5.12 9.54 6.22
C GLU A 81 -4.74 9.16 4.77
N ILE A 82 -5.30 9.88 3.80
CA ILE A 82 -5.06 9.66 2.37
C ILE A 82 -4.35 10.89 1.81
N GLY A 83 -3.21 10.69 1.15
CA GLY A 83 -2.44 11.72 0.48
C GLY A 83 -3.10 12.23 -0.81
N ASP A 84 -2.29 12.63 -1.76
CA ASP A 84 -2.73 13.32 -2.97
C ASP A 84 -2.74 12.39 -4.20
N ARG A 85 -3.55 12.75 -5.20
CA ARG A 85 -3.57 12.15 -6.56
C ARG A 85 -3.74 10.63 -6.59
N ASN A 86 -4.47 10.09 -5.62
CA ASN A 86 -4.82 8.67 -5.64
C ASN A 86 -6.08 8.43 -6.47
N THR A 87 -6.10 7.31 -7.18
CA THR A 87 -7.30 6.78 -7.82
C THR A 87 -7.80 5.59 -7.03
N ILE A 88 -9.00 5.68 -6.45
CA ILE A 88 -9.64 4.65 -5.64
C ILE A 88 -10.89 4.20 -6.35
N ARG A 89 -10.87 3.00 -6.90
CA ARG A 89 -11.94 2.45 -7.71
C ARG A 89 -13.11 1.97 -6.84
N GLU A 90 -14.14 1.54 -7.52
CA GLU A 90 -15.42 1.14 -6.94
C GLU A 90 -15.30 -0.05 -5.98
N PHE A 91 -16.18 -0.05 -4.97
CA PHE A 91 -16.29 -1.10 -3.94
C PHE A 91 -15.03 -1.29 -3.09
N CYS A 92 -14.11 -0.35 -3.06
CA CYS A 92 -12.99 -0.37 -2.13
C CYS A 92 -13.46 -0.11 -0.70
N THR A 93 -12.79 -0.74 0.28
CA THR A 93 -13.10 -0.56 1.70
C THR A 93 -11.84 -0.29 2.50
N PHE A 94 -11.77 0.85 3.21
CA PHE A 94 -10.63 1.24 4.03
C PHE A 94 -11.10 1.47 5.47
N ASN A 95 -10.55 0.69 6.41
CA ASN A 95 -10.86 0.82 7.82
C ASN A 95 -9.89 1.77 8.53
N ARG A 96 -10.36 2.45 9.59
CA ARG A 96 -9.52 3.27 10.49
C ARG A 96 -8.48 2.41 11.21
N GLY A 97 -7.47 3.05 11.79
CA GLY A 97 -6.51 2.39 12.65
C GLY A 97 -7.08 1.93 13.99
N THR A 98 -6.23 1.33 14.83
CA THR A 98 -6.55 0.90 16.17
C THR A 98 -5.56 1.49 17.18
N VAL A 99 -5.95 1.64 18.45
CA VAL A 99 -5.06 2.19 19.51
C VAL A 99 -3.93 1.23 19.91
N GLN A 100 -3.96 0.00 19.42
CA GLN A 100 -2.92 -1.01 19.67
C GLN A 100 -1.65 -0.79 18.81
N ASP A 101 -1.73 0.08 17.80
CA ASP A 101 -0.60 0.42 16.91
C ASP A 101 -0.57 1.93 16.65
N ALA A 102 -0.37 2.34 15.41
CA ALA A 102 -0.24 3.73 14.99
C ALA A 102 -1.53 4.58 15.13
N GLY A 103 -2.66 3.97 15.43
CA GLY A 103 -3.96 4.64 15.50
C GLY A 103 -4.46 5.16 14.15
N ALA A 104 -3.79 4.81 13.05
CA ALA A 104 -4.08 5.35 11.74
C ALA A 104 -3.78 4.38 10.60
N THR A 105 -4.70 4.26 9.67
CA THR A 105 -4.44 3.69 8.34
C THR A 105 -4.00 4.82 7.43
N ARG A 106 -2.83 4.67 6.77
CA ARG A 106 -2.23 5.71 5.92
C ARG A 106 -2.02 5.24 4.51
N ILE A 107 -2.41 6.09 3.58
CA ILE A 107 -2.21 5.91 2.14
C ILE A 107 -1.45 7.15 1.63
N GLY A 108 -0.28 6.95 1.02
CA GLY A 108 0.53 8.02 0.44
C GLY A 108 -0.09 8.63 -0.82
N ASN A 109 0.75 8.96 -1.78
CA ASN A 109 0.37 9.69 -2.98
C ASN A 109 0.47 8.83 -4.25
N ASP A 110 -0.23 9.25 -5.30
CA ASP A 110 -0.10 8.70 -6.66
C ASP A 110 -0.40 7.18 -6.73
N ASN A 111 -1.23 6.65 -5.85
CA ASN A 111 -1.59 5.25 -5.82
C ASN A 111 -2.77 4.94 -6.73
N TRP A 112 -2.72 3.80 -7.41
CA TRP A 112 -3.77 3.26 -8.26
C TRP A 112 -4.38 2.03 -7.60
N ILE A 113 -5.56 2.19 -7.02
CA ILE A 113 -6.26 1.16 -6.23
C ILE A 113 -7.49 0.72 -7.00
N MET A 114 -7.44 -0.50 -7.55
CA MET A 114 -8.48 -1.05 -8.40
C MET A 114 -9.67 -1.55 -7.57
N ALA A 115 -10.75 -1.93 -8.26
CA ALA A 115 -12.00 -2.29 -7.64
C ALA A 115 -11.90 -3.46 -6.64
N TYR A 116 -12.74 -3.41 -5.61
CA TYR A 116 -12.86 -4.43 -4.55
C TYR A 116 -11.61 -4.61 -3.68
N VAL A 117 -10.68 -3.65 -3.65
CA VAL A 117 -9.54 -3.70 -2.73
C VAL A 117 -10.01 -3.44 -1.30
N HIS A 118 -9.48 -4.23 -0.36
CA HIS A 118 -9.68 -4.04 1.07
C HIS A 118 -8.38 -3.68 1.78
N LEU A 119 -8.41 -2.57 2.53
CA LEU A 119 -7.37 -2.19 3.48
C LEU A 119 -7.94 -2.28 4.89
N ALA A 120 -7.47 -3.25 5.68
CA ALA A 120 -7.80 -3.34 7.09
C ALA A 120 -7.07 -2.24 7.89
N HIS A 121 -7.36 -2.18 9.18
CA HIS A 121 -6.82 -1.20 10.11
C HIS A 121 -5.30 -1.16 10.16
N ASP A 122 -4.74 0.01 10.42
CA ASP A 122 -3.30 0.24 10.61
C ASP A 122 -2.42 -0.10 9.41
N CYS A 123 -2.98 -0.30 8.20
CA CYS A 123 -2.20 -0.44 6.98
C CYS A 123 -1.44 0.86 6.67
N GLN A 124 -0.17 0.73 6.26
CA GLN A 124 0.70 1.84 5.88
C GLN A 124 1.14 1.66 4.42
N LEU A 125 0.61 2.45 3.52
CA LEU A 125 0.92 2.43 2.10
C LEU A 125 1.75 3.67 1.74
N ALA A 126 2.90 3.46 1.09
CA ALA A 126 3.72 4.54 0.56
C ALA A 126 3.14 5.10 -0.77
N ASN A 127 3.96 5.43 -1.74
CA ASN A 127 3.54 6.13 -2.95
C ASN A 127 3.67 5.26 -4.20
N ASN A 128 2.94 5.64 -5.28
CA ASN A 128 3.03 5.00 -6.59
C ASN A 128 2.71 3.49 -6.57
N ILE A 129 1.88 3.06 -5.63
CA ILE A 129 1.48 1.66 -5.47
C ILE A 129 0.34 1.32 -6.44
N ILE A 130 0.36 0.12 -6.96
CA ILE A 130 -0.75 -0.43 -7.74
C ILE A 130 -1.31 -1.66 -7.02
N LEU A 131 -2.57 -1.59 -6.63
CA LEU A 131 -3.33 -2.71 -6.09
C LEU A 131 -4.33 -3.17 -7.12
N ALA A 132 -4.11 -4.35 -7.69
CA ALA A 132 -5.05 -4.90 -8.66
C ALA A 132 -6.33 -5.42 -7.96
N ASN A 133 -7.36 -5.69 -8.75
CA ASN A 133 -8.69 -6.06 -8.26
C ASN A 133 -8.66 -7.15 -7.17
N ASN A 134 -9.46 -6.94 -6.12
CA ASN A 134 -9.61 -7.87 -4.99
C ASN A 134 -8.32 -8.10 -4.17
N ALA A 135 -7.28 -7.27 -4.31
CA ALA A 135 -6.16 -7.33 -3.38
C ALA A 135 -6.65 -6.99 -1.96
N THR A 136 -6.27 -7.81 -0.99
CA THR A 136 -6.76 -7.72 0.39
C THR A 136 -5.59 -7.66 1.36
N LEU A 137 -5.52 -6.59 2.12
CA LEU A 137 -4.52 -6.40 3.17
C LEU A 137 -5.17 -6.58 4.53
N ALA A 138 -4.68 -7.53 5.32
CA ALA A 138 -5.03 -7.63 6.73
C ALA A 138 -4.38 -6.49 7.54
N GLY A 139 -4.71 -6.37 8.83
CA GLY A 139 -4.22 -5.27 9.66
C GLY A 139 -2.69 -5.16 9.73
N HIS A 140 -2.20 -3.94 9.90
CA HIS A 140 -0.78 -3.62 10.12
C HIS A 140 0.15 -4.00 8.94
N VAL A 141 -0.37 -4.10 7.71
CA VAL A 141 0.45 -4.37 6.53
C VAL A 141 1.13 -3.09 6.07
N HIS A 142 2.43 -3.18 5.75
CA HIS A 142 3.20 -2.07 5.21
C HIS A 142 3.60 -2.35 3.77
N LEU A 143 3.31 -1.42 2.87
CA LEU A 143 3.75 -1.46 1.48
C LEU A 143 4.70 -0.29 1.19
N GLY A 144 5.88 -0.60 0.66
CA GLY A 144 6.85 0.39 0.19
C GLY A 144 6.45 1.03 -1.14
N ASP A 145 7.22 2.02 -1.57
CA ASP A 145 6.96 2.71 -2.85
C ASP A 145 6.99 1.75 -4.04
N TYR A 146 6.13 2.03 -5.02
CA TYR A 146 6.07 1.28 -6.27
C TYR A 146 5.75 -0.21 -6.14
N VAL A 147 5.18 -0.65 -5.03
CA VAL A 147 4.68 -2.03 -4.90
C VAL A 147 3.56 -2.27 -5.89
N PHE A 148 3.57 -3.43 -6.52
CA PHE A 148 2.46 -3.93 -7.35
C PHE A 148 1.90 -5.20 -6.75
N LEU A 149 0.64 -5.19 -6.32
CA LEU A 149 -0.07 -6.41 -5.93
C LEU A 149 -0.96 -6.89 -7.06
N GLY A 150 -0.68 -8.12 -7.53
CA GLY A 150 -1.53 -8.79 -8.51
C GLY A 150 -2.94 -9.05 -7.98
N GLY A 151 -3.90 -9.23 -8.88
CA GLY A 151 -5.30 -9.47 -8.49
C GLY A 151 -5.46 -10.66 -7.56
N PHE A 152 -6.40 -10.53 -6.61
CA PHE A 152 -6.66 -11.53 -5.57
C PHE A 152 -5.46 -11.85 -4.67
N THR A 153 -4.45 -11.00 -4.63
CA THR A 153 -3.38 -11.12 -3.63
C THR A 153 -3.97 -10.92 -2.24
N THR A 154 -3.63 -11.82 -1.33
CA THR A 154 -3.95 -11.67 0.10
C THR A 154 -2.67 -11.51 0.91
N VAL A 155 -2.64 -10.52 1.81
CA VAL A 155 -1.47 -10.25 2.65
C VAL A 155 -1.85 -10.42 4.11
N HIS A 156 -1.15 -11.31 4.81
CA HIS A 156 -1.36 -11.59 6.23
C HIS A 156 -0.95 -10.37 7.08
N GLN A 157 -1.60 -10.21 8.23
CA GLN A 157 -1.32 -9.10 9.16
C GLN A 157 0.16 -9.01 9.54
N PHE A 158 0.63 -7.78 9.72
CA PHE A 158 2.02 -7.43 10.06
C PHE A 158 3.06 -7.77 9.00
N CYS A 159 2.68 -8.22 7.81
CA CYS A 159 3.63 -8.41 6.72
C CYS A 159 4.05 -7.06 6.12
N ARG A 160 5.31 -7.01 5.72
CA ARG A 160 5.90 -5.88 5.00
C ARG A 160 6.23 -6.30 3.58
N ILE A 161 5.90 -5.46 2.61
CA ILE A 161 6.28 -5.65 1.20
C ILE A 161 7.15 -4.48 0.80
N GLY A 162 8.40 -4.76 0.48
CA GLY A 162 9.42 -3.76 0.20
C GLY A 162 9.21 -3.03 -1.13
N ALA A 163 9.84 -1.87 -1.27
CA ALA A 163 9.71 -1.03 -2.45
C ALA A 163 10.01 -1.79 -3.76
N HIS A 164 9.27 -1.46 -4.82
CA HIS A 164 9.38 -2.10 -6.13
C HIS A 164 9.08 -3.61 -6.17
N ALA A 165 8.68 -4.23 -5.06
CA ALA A 165 8.28 -5.64 -5.06
C ALA A 165 6.96 -5.84 -5.82
N MET A 166 6.72 -7.05 -6.27
CA MET A 166 5.54 -7.43 -7.01
C MET A 166 4.99 -8.77 -6.50
N THR A 167 3.68 -8.91 -6.47
CA THR A 167 3.05 -10.23 -6.30
C THR A 167 2.38 -10.66 -7.59
N ALA A 168 2.45 -11.95 -7.88
CA ALA A 168 1.66 -12.54 -8.96
C ALA A 168 0.17 -12.61 -8.59
N PHE A 169 -0.66 -12.87 -9.58
CA PHE A 169 -2.10 -13.12 -9.38
C PHE A 169 -2.34 -14.25 -8.37
N THR A 170 -3.30 -14.07 -7.46
CA THR A 170 -3.67 -15.02 -6.38
C THR A 170 -2.56 -15.36 -5.37
N ALA A 171 -1.53 -14.55 -5.25
CA ALA A 171 -0.48 -14.79 -4.26
C ALA A 171 -1.01 -14.66 -2.82
N ALA A 172 -0.66 -15.63 -1.94
CA ALA A 172 -0.98 -15.57 -0.52
C ALA A 172 0.28 -15.30 0.30
N VAL A 173 0.48 -14.03 0.69
CA VAL A 173 1.67 -13.55 1.38
C VAL A 173 1.51 -13.72 2.89
N SER A 174 2.36 -14.54 3.52
CA SER A 174 2.34 -14.81 4.95
C SER A 174 3.65 -14.40 5.69
N GLN A 175 4.65 -13.97 4.95
CA GLN A 175 5.93 -13.45 5.42
C GLN A 175 6.32 -12.22 4.63
N ASP A 176 7.35 -11.49 5.08
CA ASP A 176 7.79 -10.27 4.42
C ASP A 176 8.33 -10.54 3.01
N VAL A 177 8.00 -9.66 2.07
CA VAL A 177 8.51 -9.71 0.70
C VAL A 177 9.59 -8.63 0.55
N PRO A 178 10.85 -8.99 0.35
CA PRO A 178 11.92 -7.99 0.22
C PRO A 178 11.75 -7.08 -1.00
N PRO A 179 12.37 -5.88 -0.97
CA PRO A 179 12.37 -4.96 -2.11
C PRO A 179 12.79 -5.64 -3.41
N PHE A 180 12.20 -5.22 -4.51
CA PHE A 180 12.49 -5.68 -5.88
C PHE A 180 12.06 -7.12 -6.20
N VAL A 181 11.64 -7.91 -5.20
CA VAL A 181 11.30 -9.34 -5.37
C VAL A 181 9.91 -9.49 -5.98
N THR A 182 9.78 -10.47 -6.88
CA THR A 182 8.49 -11.01 -7.32
C THR A 182 8.15 -12.22 -6.46
N ALA A 183 7.00 -12.18 -5.80
CA ALA A 183 6.45 -13.27 -5.00
C ALA A 183 5.27 -13.92 -5.72
N ALA A 184 5.16 -15.24 -5.71
CA ALA A 184 4.09 -15.97 -6.39
C ALA A 184 3.68 -17.21 -5.62
N GLY A 185 2.43 -17.61 -5.79
CA GLY A 185 1.88 -18.87 -5.26
C GLY A 185 1.14 -18.71 -3.93
N ASN A 186 0.52 -19.79 -3.50
CA ASN A 186 -0.17 -19.94 -2.22
C ASN A 186 0.45 -21.15 -1.47
N ARG A 187 1.31 -20.93 -0.49
CA ARG A 187 1.85 -19.66 0.04
C ARG A 187 2.86 -19.05 -0.93
N ALA A 188 2.98 -17.72 -0.87
CA ALA A 188 3.89 -16.99 -1.73
C ALA A 188 5.36 -17.34 -1.46
N VAL A 189 6.09 -17.63 -2.53
CA VAL A 189 7.54 -17.89 -2.53
C VAL A 189 8.25 -16.95 -3.51
N PRO A 190 9.57 -16.74 -3.39
CA PRO A 190 10.32 -15.88 -4.31
C PRO A 190 10.39 -16.47 -5.71
N ALA A 191 9.87 -15.76 -6.70
CA ALA A 191 9.83 -16.18 -8.11
C ALA A 191 10.84 -15.41 -9.01
N GLY A 192 11.63 -14.52 -8.45
CA GLY A 192 12.61 -13.70 -9.17
C GLY A 192 12.58 -12.25 -8.72
N ILE A 193 13.10 -11.34 -9.56
CA ILE A 193 12.99 -9.90 -9.35
C ILE A 193 11.99 -9.29 -10.34
N ASN A 194 11.38 -8.15 -9.97
CA ASN A 194 10.45 -7.39 -10.79
C ASN A 194 11.17 -6.60 -11.91
N SER A 195 11.90 -7.32 -12.79
CA SER A 195 12.75 -6.72 -13.81
C SER A 195 12.02 -5.75 -14.72
N GLU A 196 10.80 -6.08 -15.15
CA GLU A 196 10.01 -5.23 -16.06
C GLU A 196 9.53 -3.96 -15.35
N GLY A 197 9.11 -4.07 -14.08
CA GLY A 197 8.76 -2.90 -13.28
C GLY A 197 9.95 -1.97 -13.06
N LEU A 198 11.13 -2.52 -12.81
CA LEU A 198 12.36 -1.73 -12.65
C LEU A 198 12.73 -1.00 -13.94
N LYS A 199 12.72 -1.68 -15.10
CA LYS A 199 12.96 -1.05 -16.40
C LYS A 199 12.02 0.12 -16.68
N ARG A 200 10.71 -0.08 -16.48
CA ARG A 200 9.69 0.97 -16.66
C ARG A 200 9.90 2.19 -15.78
N ARG A 201 10.60 2.04 -14.65
CA ARG A 201 10.94 3.10 -13.69
C ARG A 201 12.33 3.68 -13.89
N GLY A 202 13.00 3.35 -15.02
CA GLY A 202 14.26 3.95 -15.42
C GLY A 202 15.51 3.34 -14.80
N PHE A 203 15.41 2.17 -14.16
CA PHE A 203 16.61 1.46 -13.69
C PHE A 203 17.46 0.99 -14.88
N THR A 204 18.76 1.23 -14.82
CA THR A 204 19.68 0.81 -15.87
C THR A 204 19.87 -0.72 -15.87
N SER A 205 20.38 -1.25 -16.97
CA SER A 205 20.68 -2.69 -17.08
C SER A 205 21.69 -3.13 -16.03
N GLU A 206 22.66 -2.30 -15.70
CA GLU A 206 23.70 -2.53 -14.70
C GLU A 206 23.08 -2.62 -13.29
N GLN A 207 22.20 -1.66 -12.94
CA GLN A 207 21.48 -1.66 -11.67
C GLN A 207 20.62 -2.92 -11.51
N ILE A 208 19.84 -3.26 -12.54
CA ILE A 208 19.00 -4.47 -12.52
C ILE A 208 19.86 -5.73 -12.39
N MET A 209 21.03 -5.76 -13.01
CA MET A 209 21.95 -6.89 -12.94
C MET A 209 22.54 -7.05 -11.53
N GLU A 210 22.91 -5.96 -10.87
CA GLU A 210 23.40 -5.98 -9.48
C GLU A 210 22.30 -6.40 -8.49
N ILE A 211 21.09 -5.87 -8.62
CA ILE A 211 19.92 -6.29 -7.84
C ILE A 211 19.65 -7.79 -8.04
N LYS A 212 19.76 -8.29 -9.27
CA LYS A 212 19.61 -9.72 -9.56
C LYS A 212 20.71 -10.59 -8.92
N ARG A 213 21.93 -10.08 -8.80
CA ARG A 213 23.01 -10.74 -8.06
C ARG A 213 22.69 -10.80 -6.58
N ALA A 214 22.23 -9.69 -5.99
CA ALA A 214 21.80 -9.65 -4.60
C ALA A 214 20.65 -10.63 -4.31
N TYR A 215 19.63 -10.69 -5.20
CA TYR A 215 18.59 -11.72 -5.13
C TYR A 215 19.15 -13.15 -5.12
N LYS A 216 20.16 -13.45 -5.95
CA LYS A 216 20.77 -14.78 -5.98
C LYS A 216 21.49 -15.11 -4.67
N VAL A 217 22.13 -14.15 -4.03
CA VAL A 217 22.75 -14.31 -2.71
C VAL A 217 21.72 -14.76 -1.68
N ILE A 218 20.55 -14.13 -1.66
CA ILE A 218 19.48 -14.43 -0.68
C ILE A 218 18.84 -15.80 -0.96
N TYR A 219 18.58 -16.13 -2.22
CA TYR A 219 17.66 -17.21 -2.59
C TYR A 219 18.28 -18.39 -3.35
N ARG A 220 19.53 -18.28 -3.81
CA ARG A 220 20.15 -19.29 -4.70
C ARG A 220 21.55 -19.71 -4.29
N SER A 221 22.14 -19.09 -3.26
CA SER A 221 23.49 -19.41 -2.79
C SER A 221 23.52 -20.51 -1.72
N ASN A 222 22.37 -20.92 -1.20
CA ASN A 222 22.22 -21.82 -0.05
C ASN A 222 22.89 -21.30 1.24
N LEU A 223 23.16 -20.00 1.33
CA LEU A 223 23.73 -19.40 2.53
C LEU A 223 22.66 -19.31 3.64
N PRO A 224 23.01 -19.49 4.91
CA PRO A 224 22.23 -19.02 6.03
C PRO A 224 21.90 -17.54 5.88
N LEU A 225 20.76 -17.08 6.42
CA LEU A 225 20.32 -15.69 6.22
C LEU A 225 21.33 -14.67 6.75
N GLU A 226 21.99 -14.96 7.87
CA GLU A 226 23.01 -14.07 8.45
C GLU A 226 24.26 -13.96 7.56
N GLU A 227 24.71 -15.04 6.95
CA GLU A 227 25.80 -14.99 5.97
C GLU A 227 25.39 -14.25 4.68
N ALA A 228 24.15 -14.44 4.24
CA ALA A 228 23.61 -13.69 3.10
C ALA A 228 23.58 -12.18 3.37
N LYS A 229 23.23 -11.73 4.59
CA LYS A 229 23.30 -10.32 5.00
C LYS A 229 24.73 -9.76 4.94
N GLN A 230 25.70 -10.53 5.42
CA GLN A 230 27.12 -10.13 5.36
C GLN A 230 27.61 -10.00 3.91
N GLU A 231 27.22 -10.93 3.04
CA GLU A 231 27.56 -10.87 1.62
C GLU A 231 26.88 -9.66 0.93
N LEU A 232 25.63 -9.35 1.29
CA LEU A 232 24.96 -8.15 0.80
C LEU A 232 25.70 -6.86 1.22
N ALA A 233 26.18 -6.78 2.47
CA ALA A 233 26.97 -5.64 2.92
C ALA A 233 28.28 -5.51 2.13
N HIS A 234 28.93 -6.63 1.81
CA HIS A 234 30.13 -6.65 0.97
C HIS A 234 29.82 -6.22 -0.48
N MET A 235 28.72 -6.68 -1.05
CA MET A 235 28.25 -6.25 -2.38
C MET A 235 27.94 -4.76 -2.39
N GLU A 236 27.26 -4.22 -1.36
CA GLU A 236 26.95 -2.80 -1.22
C GLU A 236 28.23 -1.96 -1.27
N ALA A 237 29.25 -2.32 -0.48
CA ALA A 237 30.53 -1.61 -0.44
C ALA A 237 31.32 -1.62 -1.76
N LYS A 238 31.10 -2.64 -2.61
CA LYS A 238 31.77 -2.79 -3.92
C LYS A 238 30.93 -2.35 -5.11
N SER A 239 29.65 -2.04 -4.91
CA SER A 239 28.74 -1.72 -6.00
C SER A 239 29.10 -0.38 -6.64
N ALA A 240 29.21 -0.37 -7.96
CA ALA A 240 29.41 0.84 -8.73
C ALA A 240 28.09 1.54 -9.14
N HIS A 241 26.97 0.82 -9.16
CA HIS A 241 25.71 1.30 -9.75
C HIS A 241 24.49 1.17 -8.82
N SER A 242 24.54 0.34 -7.79
CA SER A 242 23.37 -0.05 -7.00
C SER A 242 23.60 -0.12 -5.50
N ALA A 243 24.63 0.54 -4.96
CA ALA A 243 24.93 0.51 -3.52
C ALA A 243 23.69 0.84 -2.68
N GLU A 244 22.95 1.88 -3.05
CA GLU A 244 21.72 2.28 -2.35
C GLU A 244 20.64 1.20 -2.43
N HIS A 245 20.41 0.59 -3.58
CA HIS A 245 19.40 -0.44 -3.76
C HIS A 245 19.74 -1.71 -2.98
N ILE A 246 21.03 -2.10 -2.93
CA ILE A 246 21.51 -3.24 -2.14
C ILE A 246 21.36 -2.93 -0.64
N ARG A 247 21.65 -1.70 -0.21
CA ARG A 247 21.44 -1.24 1.16
C ARG A 247 19.98 -1.35 1.57
N VAL A 248 19.05 -0.81 0.77
CA VAL A 248 17.60 -0.89 1.03
C VAL A 248 17.14 -2.34 1.18
N LEU A 249 17.64 -3.23 0.34
CA LEU A 249 17.34 -4.66 0.41
C LEU A 249 17.88 -5.29 1.70
N ARG A 250 19.13 -5.02 2.07
CA ARG A 250 19.78 -5.52 3.29
C ARG A 250 19.07 -5.02 4.54
N GLU A 251 18.84 -3.71 4.66
CA GLU A 251 18.17 -3.09 5.80
C GLU A 251 16.74 -3.61 5.99
N PHE A 252 16.02 -3.82 4.89
CA PHE A 252 14.69 -4.44 4.95
C PHE A 252 14.75 -5.84 5.56
N ILE A 253 15.72 -6.67 5.15
CA ILE A 253 15.87 -8.04 5.66
C ILE A 253 16.30 -8.02 7.14
N GLU A 254 17.18 -7.10 7.54
CA GLU A 254 17.61 -6.93 8.93
C GLU A 254 16.45 -6.52 9.84
N ALA A 255 15.56 -5.66 9.36
CA ALA A 255 14.41 -5.17 10.10
C ALA A 255 13.18 -6.10 10.04
N SER A 256 13.26 -7.23 9.34
CA SER A 256 12.13 -8.16 9.19
C SER A 256 11.90 -8.96 10.47
N ALA A 257 10.80 -8.68 11.16
CA ALA A 257 10.41 -9.40 12.38
C ALA A 257 9.68 -10.73 12.10
N ARG A 258 8.99 -10.83 10.96
CA ARG A 258 8.25 -12.04 10.55
C ARG A 258 9.10 -13.05 9.75
N GLY A 259 10.32 -12.70 9.42
CA GLY A 259 11.12 -13.40 8.42
C GLY A 259 10.63 -13.12 7.00
N ILE A 260 11.52 -13.30 6.04
CA ILE A 260 11.20 -13.10 4.62
C ILE A 260 10.69 -14.40 3.98
N ILE A 261 9.91 -14.28 2.90
CA ILE A 261 9.59 -15.44 2.05
C ILE A 261 10.87 -16.13 1.59
N ARG A 262 10.92 -17.49 1.64
CA ARG A 262 12.07 -18.30 1.18
C ARG A 262 11.60 -19.63 0.58
#